data_4f87626783a8b0cafa32156be08d6c01
#
_entry.id   4f87626783a8b0cafa32156be08d6c01
#
_cell.length_a   1.000
_cell.length_b   1.000
_cell.length_c   1.000
_cell.angle_alpha   90.00
_cell.angle_beta   90.00
_cell.angle_gamma   90.00
#
_symmetry.space_group_name_H-M   'P 1'
#
loop_
_entity.id
_entity.type
_entity.pdbx_description
1 polymer ?
#
loop_
_entity_poly.entity_id
_entity_poly.type
_entity_poly.pdbx_seq_one_letter_code
_entity_poly.pdbx_strand_id
1 'polypeptide(L)'
;MRRLVFIVLLISACWTGVSSAQTRFTARAGPSSGGTIPSAHTSDGFIPPSVAMWSDVPPASVLPVAPALPRMSAELALEAYHQDVTRQATELASYSANILVRVQLPDTSQQGEFELERHYAAPHDLQFKAVRYTGDGFVKTNVITRLLQSEVDHVQKDDPSLTAISHANYKFSHKGSTEIGGRVVHVYQVKPRKKRASLFKGRIYLDAHTGSLVRAEGNIVKSPSFFVKNIEFVQDYSDSGSFTFPEHIHSEARARFVGRTIVDIYQHDYQAVPAAVETARQAPSL
;
A
#
# COMPACT_ATOMS: atom_id res chain seq x y z
N MET A 1 18.06 -26.75 1.40
CA MET A 1 16.71 -26.34 0.97
C MET A 1 16.37 -24.94 1.54
N ARG A 2 17.15 -23.88 1.25
CA ARG A 2 17.06 -22.58 1.93
C ARG A 2 16.84 -21.37 0.99
N ARG A 3 16.28 -21.55 -0.21
CA ARG A 3 16.15 -20.45 -1.22
C ARG A 3 14.84 -20.55 -2.00
N LEU A 4 13.70 -20.56 -1.31
CA LEU A 4 12.42 -20.46 -1.97
C LEU A 4 11.66 -19.25 -1.44
N VAL A 5 11.27 -18.38 -2.34
CA VAL A 5 10.28 -17.30 -2.20
C VAL A 5 10.84 -15.91 -1.91
N PHE A 6 11.07 -15.19 -3.01
CA PHE A 6 11.11 -13.73 -3.07
C PHE A 6 10.05 -13.27 -4.06
N ILE A 7 8.79 -13.17 -3.65
CA ILE A 7 7.69 -12.98 -4.62
C ILE A 7 7.13 -11.56 -4.70
N VAL A 8 7.16 -10.75 -3.65
CA VAL A 8 6.36 -9.50 -3.62
C VAL A 8 7.14 -8.27 -3.13
N LEU A 9 8.46 -8.30 -3.19
CA LEU A 9 9.32 -7.30 -2.54
C LEU A 9 9.42 -5.93 -3.17
N LEU A 10 8.66 -5.64 -4.18
CA LEU A 10 9.09 -4.62 -5.14
C LEU A 10 8.36 -3.28 -5.07
N ILE A 11 7.37 -3.15 -4.24
CA ILE A 11 6.47 -2.02 -4.35
C ILE A 11 6.43 -1.12 -3.11
N SER A 12 7.03 -1.56 -1.99
CA SER A 12 7.18 -0.72 -0.78
C SER A 12 8.38 0.22 -0.79
N ALA A 13 9.24 0.15 -1.81
CA ALA A 13 10.53 0.84 -1.85
C ALA A 13 10.46 2.33 -2.24
N CYS A 14 9.34 2.99 -2.05
CA CYS A 14 9.29 4.45 -2.25
C CYS A 14 9.86 5.27 -1.07
N TRP A 15 10.43 4.63 -0.05
CA TRP A 15 10.81 5.34 1.18
C TRP A 15 12.09 4.79 1.80
N THR A 16 13.11 5.56 1.93
CA THR A 16 13.97 5.86 3.10
C THR A 16 15.38 6.34 2.74
N GLY A 17 15.94 7.23 3.57
CA GLY A 17 17.35 7.53 3.69
C GLY A 17 17.91 7.14 5.07
N VAL A 18 19.05 6.50 5.06
CA VAL A 18 20.17 6.37 6.01
C VAL A 18 20.01 5.93 7.50
N SER A 19 20.68 4.80 7.79
CA SER A 19 21.49 4.31 8.93
C SER A 19 20.90 3.47 10.07
N SER A 20 21.46 2.33 10.18
CA SER A 20 21.64 1.15 11.07
C SER A 20 21.13 1.12 12.51
N ALA A 21 20.47 0.00 12.90
CA ALA A 21 20.67 -0.80 14.11
C ALA A 21 19.77 -2.04 14.24
N GLN A 22 20.13 -2.98 15.09
CA GLN A 22 19.73 -4.38 15.17
C GLN A 22 18.32 -4.64 15.71
N THR A 23 17.67 -5.69 15.21
CA THR A 23 16.30 -6.10 15.60
C THR A 23 16.24 -7.47 16.26
N ARG A 24 15.50 -7.58 17.34
CA ARG A 24 15.11 -8.83 18.02
C ARG A 24 13.63 -9.13 17.79
N PHE A 25 13.33 -10.36 17.39
CA PHE A 25 11.96 -10.89 17.33
C PHE A 25 11.54 -11.34 18.74
N THR A 26 10.42 -10.83 19.24
CA THR A 26 9.75 -11.36 20.43
C THR A 26 8.29 -11.68 20.10
N ALA A 27 7.98 -12.96 20.01
CA ALA A 27 6.62 -13.45 20.00
C ALA A 27 6.11 -13.59 21.44
N ARG A 28 5.10 -12.82 21.82
CA ARG A 28 4.41 -12.97 23.11
C ARG A 28 2.95 -13.35 22.89
N ALA A 29 2.60 -14.54 23.30
CA ALA A 29 1.21 -15.00 23.34
C ALA A 29 0.52 -14.39 24.59
N GLY A 30 -0.65 -13.81 24.41
CA GLY A 30 -1.53 -13.36 25.50
C GLY A 30 -2.85 -14.14 25.49
N PRO A 31 -3.48 -14.37 26.66
CA PRO A 31 -4.57 -15.32 26.82
C PRO A 31 -5.94 -14.76 26.42
N SER A 32 -6.79 -15.67 25.95
CA SER A 32 -8.20 -15.47 25.64
C SER A 32 -9.03 -15.30 26.91
N SER A 33 -9.92 -14.32 26.94
CA SER A 33 -11.05 -14.30 27.88
C SER A 33 -12.36 -14.15 27.13
N GLY A 34 -13.24 -15.11 27.33
CA GLY A 34 -14.58 -15.14 26.78
C GLY A 34 -15.52 -14.13 27.46
N GLY A 35 -16.46 -13.62 26.72
CA GLY A 35 -17.52 -12.74 27.18
C GLY A 35 -18.81 -13.03 26.45
N THR A 36 -19.78 -13.44 27.20
CA THR A 36 -21.12 -13.92 26.89
C THR A 36 -22.03 -12.81 26.32
N ILE A 37 -22.85 -13.17 25.33
CA ILE A 37 -23.92 -12.35 24.76
C ILE A 37 -25.19 -12.54 25.58
N PRO A 38 -26.00 -11.52 25.87
CA PRO A 38 -27.41 -11.68 26.15
C PRO A 38 -28.28 -11.20 24.99
N SER A 39 -29.21 -12.09 24.61
CA SER A 39 -30.37 -11.81 23.76
C SER A 39 -31.50 -11.21 24.57
N ALA A 40 -32.27 -10.28 24.00
CA ALA A 40 -33.68 -10.04 24.32
C ALA A 40 -34.30 -9.17 23.23
N HIS A 41 -35.31 -9.69 22.50
CA HIS A 41 -36.74 -9.43 22.57
C HIS A 41 -37.12 -7.91 22.57
N THR A 42 -38.09 -7.41 21.78
CA THR A 42 -39.40 -7.88 21.40
C THR A 42 -39.99 -6.89 20.39
N SER A 43 -40.86 -7.40 19.55
CA SER A 43 -41.82 -6.73 18.66
C SER A 43 -42.66 -5.63 19.34
N ASP A 44 -42.95 -4.57 18.60
CA ASP A 44 -44.32 -4.04 18.57
C ASP A 44 -44.58 -3.22 17.31
N GLY A 45 -45.76 -3.39 16.79
CA GLY A 45 -46.23 -2.92 15.52
C GLY A 45 -46.50 -1.40 15.50
N PHE A 46 -46.32 -0.84 14.33
CA PHE A 46 -46.76 0.50 14.02
C PHE A 46 -47.63 0.52 12.77
N ILE A 47 -48.88 0.99 12.98
CA ILE A 47 -49.89 1.25 11.96
C ILE A 47 -49.60 2.62 11.34
N PRO A 48 -49.66 2.78 10.00
CA PRO A 48 -49.46 4.07 9.39
C PRO A 48 -50.72 4.93 9.39
N PRO A 49 -50.64 6.21 9.66
CA PRO A 49 -51.70 7.13 9.28
C PRO A 49 -51.49 7.63 7.86
N SER A 50 -52.54 7.57 7.14
CA SER A 50 -52.81 8.05 5.81
C SER A 50 -52.87 9.58 5.73
N VAL A 51 -52.61 10.06 4.50
CA VAL A 51 -53.19 11.25 3.85
C VAL A 51 -52.36 12.54 3.87
N ALA A 52 -51.84 12.81 2.69
CA ALA A 52 -51.93 14.06 1.91
C ALA A 52 -51.72 15.38 2.62
N MET A 53 -50.64 16.05 2.26
CA MET A 53 -50.68 17.44 1.84
C MET A 53 -49.49 17.72 0.88
N TRP A 54 -49.82 18.02 -0.35
CA TRP A 54 -48.91 18.64 -1.30
C TRP A 54 -48.66 20.06 -0.81
N SER A 55 -47.53 20.31 -0.22
CA SER A 55 -47.10 21.65 0.13
C SER A 55 -45.87 21.96 -0.72
N ASP A 56 -45.89 23.09 -1.35
CA ASP A 56 -44.91 23.70 -2.22
C ASP A 56 -43.48 23.44 -1.72
N VAL A 57 -42.77 22.53 -2.39
CA VAL A 57 -41.31 22.42 -2.26
C VAL A 57 -40.75 23.59 -3.06
N PRO A 58 -40.12 24.58 -2.44
CA PRO A 58 -39.41 25.61 -3.18
C PRO A 58 -38.36 24.92 -4.07
N PRO A 59 -38.12 25.44 -5.28
CA PRO A 59 -37.13 24.84 -6.16
C PRO A 59 -35.81 24.73 -5.41
N ALA A 60 -35.26 23.51 -5.34
CA ALA A 60 -33.99 23.23 -4.69
C ALA A 60 -32.97 24.27 -5.19
N SER A 61 -32.52 25.10 -4.27
CA SER A 61 -31.44 26.05 -4.54
C SER A 61 -30.29 25.25 -5.09
N VAL A 62 -29.97 25.46 -6.37
CA VAL A 62 -28.80 24.88 -7.01
C VAL A 62 -27.61 25.45 -6.25
N LEU A 63 -27.05 24.62 -5.34
CA LEU A 63 -25.83 24.99 -4.65
C LEU A 63 -24.79 25.28 -5.72
N PRO A 64 -24.06 26.38 -5.64
CA PRO A 64 -23.01 26.67 -6.62
C PRO A 64 -22.05 25.48 -6.64
N VAL A 65 -21.93 24.85 -7.80
CA VAL A 65 -20.92 23.82 -8.04
C VAL A 65 -19.57 24.46 -7.74
N ALA A 66 -18.88 23.96 -6.72
CA ALA A 66 -17.57 24.46 -6.37
C ALA A 66 -16.69 24.44 -7.66
N PRO A 67 -15.94 25.52 -7.96
CA PRO A 67 -15.13 25.58 -9.16
C PRO A 67 -14.17 24.37 -9.14
N ALA A 68 -14.22 23.57 -10.21
CA ALA A 68 -13.32 22.44 -10.36
C ALA A 68 -11.88 22.96 -10.30
N LEU A 69 -11.06 22.36 -9.46
CA LEU A 69 -9.64 22.72 -9.34
C LEU A 69 -8.97 22.64 -10.72
N PRO A 70 -8.13 23.62 -11.09
CA PRO A 70 -7.44 23.61 -12.37
C PRO A 70 -6.56 22.36 -12.49
N ARG A 71 -6.61 21.70 -13.64
CA ARG A 71 -5.75 20.55 -13.94
C ARG A 71 -4.35 21.02 -14.27
N MET A 72 -3.35 20.37 -13.71
CA MET A 72 -1.96 20.56 -14.10
C MET A 72 -1.69 19.99 -15.48
N SER A 73 -0.66 20.52 -16.18
CA SER A 73 -0.11 19.82 -17.35
C SER A 73 0.55 18.50 -16.92
N ALA A 74 0.73 17.59 -17.88
CA ALA A 74 1.40 16.34 -17.60
C ALA A 74 2.81 16.54 -17.02
N GLU A 75 3.58 17.51 -17.54
CA GLU A 75 4.92 17.82 -17.08
C GLU A 75 4.92 18.30 -15.62
N LEU A 76 4.00 19.19 -15.28
CA LEU A 76 3.85 19.71 -13.91
C LEU A 76 3.41 18.61 -12.93
N ALA A 77 2.52 17.72 -13.34
CA ALA A 77 2.10 16.60 -12.50
C ALA A 77 3.25 15.61 -12.21
N LEU A 78 4.11 15.36 -13.19
CA LEU A 78 5.30 14.52 -12.99
C LEU A 78 6.32 15.19 -12.08
N GLU A 79 6.52 16.49 -12.22
CA GLU A 79 7.40 17.27 -11.36
C GLU A 79 6.88 17.33 -9.92
N ALA A 80 5.57 17.59 -9.73
CA ALA A 80 4.91 17.57 -8.43
C ALA A 80 5.07 16.19 -7.75
N TYR A 81 4.88 15.10 -8.49
CA TYR A 81 5.14 13.75 -7.99
C TYR A 81 6.57 13.59 -7.47
N HIS A 82 7.59 14.03 -8.21
CA HIS A 82 8.98 13.91 -7.76
C HIS A 82 9.30 14.78 -6.54
N GLN A 83 8.71 15.96 -6.46
CA GLN A 83 8.84 16.84 -5.30
C GLN A 83 8.17 16.20 -4.06
N ASP A 84 6.97 15.63 -4.21
CA ASP A 84 6.26 14.95 -3.14
C ASP A 84 7.03 13.72 -2.63
N VAL A 85 7.56 12.90 -3.50
CA VAL A 85 8.39 11.74 -3.10
C VAL A 85 9.61 12.20 -2.30
N THR A 86 10.27 13.28 -2.71
CA THR A 86 11.43 13.83 -2.00
C THR A 86 11.03 14.42 -0.65
N ARG A 87 9.96 15.21 -0.61
CA ARG A 87 9.40 15.78 0.62
C ARG A 87 9.01 14.70 1.61
N GLN A 88 8.27 13.72 1.14
CA GLN A 88 7.80 12.60 1.92
C GLN A 88 9.00 11.81 2.51
N ALA A 89 10.09 11.59 1.78
CA ALA A 89 11.31 10.93 2.26
C ALA A 89 12.02 11.69 3.39
N THR A 90 11.82 12.99 3.50
CA THR A 90 12.45 13.83 4.53
C THR A 90 11.54 14.13 5.71
N GLU A 91 10.24 14.22 5.46
CA GLU A 91 9.26 14.68 6.46
C GLU A 91 8.58 13.55 7.23
N LEU A 92 8.61 12.30 6.77
CA LEU A 92 7.99 11.19 7.49
C LEU A 92 8.97 10.57 8.49
N ALA A 93 8.71 10.73 9.78
CA ALA A 93 9.50 10.09 10.82
C ALA A 93 9.08 8.64 11.05
N SER A 94 7.79 8.39 11.13
CA SER A 94 7.25 7.05 11.37
C SER A 94 5.81 6.92 10.89
N TYR A 95 5.33 5.69 10.75
CA TYR A 95 3.90 5.40 10.58
C TYR A 95 3.56 4.01 11.10
N SER A 96 2.29 3.83 11.44
CA SER A 96 1.67 2.52 11.61
C SER A 96 0.52 2.32 10.64
N ALA A 97 0.22 1.06 10.31
CA ALA A 97 -0.90 0.69 9.46
C ALA A 97 -1.38 -0.74 9.78
N ASN A 98 -2.65 -1.01 9.52
CA ASN A 98 -3.20 -2.35 9.53
C ASN A 98 -3.01 -2.99 8.15
N ILE A 99 -2.56 -4.24 8.13
CA ILE A 99 -2.29 -4.98 6.90
C ILE A 99 -3.04 -6.31 6.91
N LEU A 100 -3.67 -6.61 5.79
CA LEU A 100 -4.24 -7.92 5.50
C LEU A 100 -3.55 -8.50 4.27
N VAL A 101 -2.82 -9.60 4.45
CA VAL A 101 -2.17 -10.35 3.37
C VAL A 101 -2.98 -11.58 3.05
N ARG A 102 -3.49 -11.68 1.82
CA ARG A 102 -4.16 -12.88 1.28
C ARG A 102 -3.26 -13.53 0.24
N VAL A 103 -3.11 -14.83 0.34
CA VAL A 103 -2.34 -15.63 -0.63
C VAL A 103 -3.15 -16.80 -1.09
N GLN A 104 -3.16 -17.02 -2.40
CA GLN A 104 -3.77 -18.18 -3.04
C GLN A 104 -2.75 -18.90 -3.92
N LEU A 105 -2.70 -20.20 -3.80
CA LEU A 105 -1.90 -21.11 -4.64
C LEU A 105 -2.89 -22.05 -5.40
N PRO A 106 -3.47 -21.59 -6.53
CA PRO A 106 -4.54 -22.32 -7.21
C PRO A 106 -4.12 -23.74 -7.63
N ASP A 107 -2.87 -23.92 -8.07
CA ASP A 107 -2.37 -25.20 -8.58
C ASP A 107 -2.25 -26.27 -7.47
N THR A 108 -2.20 -25.87 -6.20
CA THR A 108 -2.15 -26.77 -5.03
C THR A 108 -3.37 -26.64 -4.12
N SER A 109 -4.35 -25.80 -4.48
CA SER A 109 -5.56 -25.52 -3.70
C SER A 109 -5.28 -25.04 -2.27
N GLN A 110 -4.12 -24.41 -2.04
CA GLN A 110 -3.71 -23.87 -0.74
C GLN A 110 -3.96 -22.37 -0.67
N GLN A 111 -4.31 -21.88 0.50
CA GLN A 111 -4.55 -20.45 0.73
C GLN A 111 -4.24 -20.04 2.17
N GLY A 112 -4.07 -18.76 2.38
CA GLY A 112 -3.87 -18.21 3.71
C GLY A 112 -4.13 -16.72 3.77
N GLU A 113 -4.57 -16.28 4.94
CA GLU A 113 -4.87 -14.89 5.24
C GLU A 113 -4.18 -14.52 6.55
N PHE A 114 -3.44 -13.39 6.56
CA PHE A 114 -2.67 -12.93 7.70
C PHE A 114 -2.97 -11.46 7.96
N GLU A 115 -3.53 -11.17 9.13
CA GLU A 115 -3.73 -9.84 9.66
C GLU A 115 -2.52 -9.43 10.50
N LEU A 116 -1.99 -8.24 10.27
CA LEU A 116 -0.76 -7.72 10.86
C LEU A 116 -0.92 -6.22 11.16
N GLU A 117 -0.22 -5.76 12.18
CA GLU A 117 0.10 -4.35 12.36
C GLU A 117 1.52 -4.10 11.80
N ARG A 118 1.66 -3.08 10.95
CA ARG A 118 2.94 -2.62 10.42
C ARG A 118 3.38 -1.39 11.18
N HIS A 119 4.63 -1.36 11.59
CA HIS A 119 5.27 -0.21 12.21
C HIS A 119 6.55 0.11 11.45
N TYR A 120 6.64 1.33 10.96
CA TYR A 120 7.83 1.84 10.31
C TYR A 120 8.36 3.05 11.07
N ALA A 121 9.66 3.10 11.27
CA ALA A 121 10.36 4.28 11.77
C ALA A 121 11.58 4.56 10.89
N ALA A 122 11.68 5.82 10.44
CA ALA A 122 12.80 6.22 9.61
C ALA A 122 14.12 6.11 10.40
N PRO A 123 15.21 5.75 9.75
CA PRO A 123 15.30 5.53 8.30
C PRO A 123 15.11 4.09 7.86
N HIS A 124 15.25 3.08 8.71
CA HIS A 124 15.35 1.67 8.30
C HIS A 124 14.70 0.67 9.26
N ASP A 125 13.90 1.12 10.20
CA ASP A 125 13.21 0.19 11.11
C ASP A 125 11.81 -0.14 10.58
N LEU A 126 11.61 -1.41 10.24
CA LEU A 126 10.33 -1.96 9.82
C LEU A 126 10.03 -3.21 10.63
N GLN A 127 8.87 -3.21 11.28
CA GLN A 127 8.41 -4.30 12.13
C GLN A 127 6.97 -4.68 11.75
N PHE A 128 6.67 -5.97 11.88
CA PHE A 128 5.33 -6.51 11.74
C PHE A 128 4.92 -7.21 13.02
N LYS A 129 3.78 -6.84 13.57
CA LYS A 129 3.16 -7.51 14.71
C LYS A 129 2.01 -8.37 14.20
N ALA A 130 2.08 -9.67 14.45
CA ALA A 130 1.03 -10.61 14.08
C ALA A 130 -0.23 -10.38 14.92
N VAL A 131 -1.39 -10.30 14.23
CA VAL A 131 -2.70 -10.20 14.88
C VAL A 131 -3.41 -11.55 14.77
N ARG A 132 -3.69 -12.01 13.55
CA ARG A 132 -4.41 -13.26 13.32
C ARG A 132 -3.97 -13.91 12.01
N TYR A 133 -3.89 -15.24 12.02
CA TYR A 133 -3.66 -16.03 10.81
C TYR A 133 -4.75 -17.09 10.64
N THR A 134 -5.22 -17.29 9.41
CA THR A 134 -6.11 -18.37 8.99
C THR A 134 -5.61 -19.00 7.70
N GLY A 135 -5.74 -20.33 7.55
CA GLY A 135 -5.36 -21.06 6.35
C GLY A 135 -4.18 -22.01 6.51
N ASP A 136 -3.56 -22.35 5.40
CA ASP A 136 -2.54 -23.41 5.32
C ASP A 136 -1.21 -22.99 5.95
N GLY A 137 -0.66 -23.82 6.83
CA GLY A 137 0.64 -23.60 7.48
C GLY A 137 1.79 -23.47 6.49
N PHE A 138 1.71 -24.16 5.33
CA PHE A 138 2.68 -24.04 4.25
C PHE A 138 2.69 -22.60 3.68
N VAL A 139 1.51 -22.04 3.40
CA VAL A 139 1.34 -20.67 2.89
C VAL A 139 1.89 -19.66 3.89
N LYS A 140 1.55 -19.82 5.19
CA LYS A 140 2.10 -18.97 6.25
C LYS A 140 3.63 -18.93 6.21
N THR A 141 4.26 -20.10 6.30
CA THR A 141 5.71 -20.20 6.50
C THR A 141 6.52 -19.95 5.23
N ASN A 142 6.03 -20.47 4.09
CA ASN A 142 6.83 -20.47 2.86
C ASN A 142 6.50 -19.32 1.91
N VAL A 143 5.35 -18.67 2.08
CA VAL A 143 4.98 -17.51 1.26
C VAL A 143 4.95 -16.26 2.11
N ILE A 144 4.01 -16.13 3.05
CA ILE A 144 3.75 -14.85 3.74
C ILE A 144 4.91 -14.43 4.63
N THR A 145 5.40 -15.33 5.52
CA THR A 145 6.50 -14.98 6.41
C THR A 145 7.77 -14.60 5.64
N ARG A 146 8.04 -15.27 4.52
CA ARG A 146 9.21 -14.93 3.69
C ARG A 146 9.03 -13.63 2.93
N LEU A 147 7.81 -13.32 2.50
CA LEU A 147 7.45 -12.05 1.93
C LEU A 147 7.75 -10.92 2.91
N LEU A 148 7.20 -10.98 4.13
CA LEU A 148 7.40 -9.99 5.18
C LEU A 148 8.87 -9.85 5.56
N GLN A 149 9.58 -10.97 5.75
CA GLN A 149 11.02 -10.95 6.06
C GLN A 149 11.84 -10.27 4.97
N SER A 150 11.48 -10.52 3.73
CA SER A 150 12.15 -9.93 2.60
C SER A 150 11.89 -8.42 2.50
N GLU A 151 10.72 -7.94 2.91
CA GLU A 151 10.42 -6.51 3.00
C GLU A 151 11.24 -5.84 4.12
N VAL A 152 11.34 -6.47 5.28
CA VAL A 152 12.21 -6.02 6.37
C VAL A 152 13.67 -5.95 5.89
N ASP A 153 14.18 -7.00 5.25
CA ASP A 153 15.55 -7.05 4.72
C ASP A 153 15.81 -5.95 3.71
N HIS A 154 14.82 -5.64 2.85
CA HIS A 154 14.93 -4.57 1.86
C HIS A 154 15.00 -3.20 2.53
N VAL A 155 14.10 -2.90 3.46
CA VAL A 155 14.09 -1.63 4.19
C VAL A 155 15.38 -1.43 4.98
N GLN A 156 15.93 -2.50 5.56
CA GLN A 156 17.14 -2.41 6.37
C GLN A 156 18.44 -2.32 5.58
N LYS A 157 18.50 -2.92 4.38
CA LYS A 157 19.77 -3.17 3.68
C LYS A 157 19.93 -2.40 2.38
N ASP A 158 18.81 -2.06 1.73
CA ASP A 158 18.85 -1.50 0.40
C ASP A 158 18.77 0.03 0.43
N ASP A 159 19.50 0.67 -0.47
CA ASP A 159 19.37 2.09 -0.73
C ASP A 159 18.07 2.34 -1.53
N PRO A 160 17.09 3.03 -0.95
CA PRO A 160 15.79 3.27 -1.59
C PRO A 160 15.90 4.09 -2.87
N SER A 161 16.95 4.88 -3.03
CA SER A 161 17.19 5.63 -4.27
C SER A 161 17.35 4.70 -5.48
N LEU A 162 17.78 3.45 -5.28
CA LEU A 162 18.01 2.46 -6.33
C LEU A 162 16.72 1.87 -6.91
N THR A 163 15.61 1.98 -6.18
CA THR A 163 14.30 1.40 -6.55
C THR A 163 13.22 2.45 -6.78
N ALA A 164 13.45 3.68 -6.35
CA ALA A 164 12.52 4.80 -6.50
C ALA A 164 12.07 4.99 -7.96
N ILE A 165 10.80 5.35 -8.14
CA ILE A 165 10.23 5.72 -9.45
C ILE A 165 10.69 7.16 -9.77
N SER A 166 11.93 7.30 -10.20
CA SER A 166 12.60 8.57 -10.45
C SER A 166 13.26 8.62 -11.82
N HIS A 167 13.62 9.80 -12.28
CA HIS A 167 14.37 9.99 -13.52
C HIS A 167 15.73 9.26 -13.53
N ALA A 168 16.33 9.01 -12.36
CA ALA A 168 17.57 8.24 -12.25
C ALA A 168 17.37 6.77 -12.66
N ASN A 169 16.22 6.19 -12.33
CA ASN A 169 15.95 4.78 -12.57
C ASN A 169 15.09 4.52 -13.81
N TYR A 170 14.25 5.48 -14.23
CA TYR A 170 13.27 5.27 -15.28
C TYR A 170 13.32 6.31 -16.41
N LYS A 171 12.84 5.89 -17.58
CA LYS A 171 12.40 6.78 -18.66
C LYS A 171 10.89 6.86 -18.58
N PHE A 172 10.36 8.09 -18.61
CA PHE A 172 8.93 8.39 -18.59
C PHE A 172 8.45 8.78 -19.99
N SER A 173 7.27 8.38 -20.37
CA SER A 173 6.61 8.77 -21.62
C SER A 173 5.11 8.97 -21.35
N HIS A 174 4.64 10.20 -21.40
CA HIS A 174 3.22 10.52 -21.25
C HIS A 174 2.39 9.85 -22.36
N LYS A 175 1.23 9.29 -21.99
CA LYS A 175 0.33 8.52 -22.88
C LYS A 175 -1.09 9.06 -22.93
N GLY A 176 -1.31 10.24 -22.39
CA GLY A 176 -2.63 10.85 -22.30
C GLY A 176 -3.16 10.84 -20.87
N SER A 177 -4.45 11.06 -20.74
CA SER A 177 -5.15 11.08 -19.46
C SER A 177 -6.33 10.13 -19.48
N THR A 178 -6.71 9.62 -18.32
CA THR A 178 -7.89 8.77 -18.13
C THR A 178 -8.52 9.08 -16.78
N GLU A 179 -9.53 8.32 -16.40
CA GLU A 179 -10.19 8.44 -15.10
C GLU A 179 -10.06 7.12 -14.32
N ILE A 180 -9.72 7.21 -13.02
CA ILE A 180 -9.66 6.09 -12.08
C ILE A 180 -10.40 6.52 -10.82
N GLY A 181 -11.46 5.79 -10.44
CA GLY A 181 -12.23 6.05 -9.21
C GLY A 181 -12.76 7.49 -9.13
N GLY A 182 -13.19 8.09 -10.25
CA GLY A 182 -13.67 9.47 -10.31
C GLY A 182 -12.56 10.55 -10.32
N ARG A 183 -11.29 10.15 -10.29
CA ARG A 183 -10.12 11.06 -10.36
C ARG A 183 -9.56 11.09 -11.79
N VAL A 184 -9.37 12.27 -12.34
CA VAL A 184 -8.65 12.42 -13.62
C VAL A 184 -7.17 12.26 -13.37
N VAL A 185 -6.52 11.38 -14.13
CA VAL A 185 -5.11 11.03 -13.96
C VAL A 185 -4.34 11.13 -15.27
N HIS A 186 -3.10 11.56 -15.20
CA HIS A 186 -2.14 11.46 -16.30
C HIS A 186 -1.48 10.09 -16.31
N VAL A 187 -1.40 9.47 -17.47
CA VAL A 187 -0.83 8.13 -17.66
C VAL A 187 0.60 8.26 -18.20
N TYR A 188 1.55 7.67 -17.51
CA TYR A 188 2.94 7.60 -17.97
C TYR A 188 3.36 6.15 -18.14
N GLN A 189 3.88 5.83 -19.31
CA GLN A 189 4.63 4.60 -19.49
C GLN A 189 6.02 4.77 -18.89
N VAL A 190 6.39 3.83 -18.02
CA VAL A 190 7.70 3.77 -17.38
C VAL A 190 8.52 2.59 -17.87
N LYS A 191 9.78 2.86 -18.20
CA LYS A 191 10.75 1.83 -18.60
C LYS A 191 12.02 2.01 -17.78
N PRO A 192 12.50 0.99 -17.05
CA PRO A 192 13.72 1.11 -16.28
C PRO A 192 14.93 1.31 -17.18
N ARG A 193 15.87 2.14 -16.73
CA ARG A 193 17.15 2.40 -17.43
C ARG A 193 18.13 1.24 -17.27
N LYS A 194 18.00 0.46 -16.19
CA LYS A 194 18.84 -0.71 -15.87
C LYS A 194 17.95 -1.88 -15.48
N LYS A 195 18.37 -3.11 -15.78
CA LYS A 195 17.68 -4.32 -15.33
C LYS A 195 18.10 -4.65 -13.90
N ARG A 196 17.34 -4.20 -12.91
CA ARG A 196 17.51 -4.57 -11.50
C ARG A 196 16.29 -5.35 -11.02
N ALA A 197 16.46 -6.22 -10.02
CA ALA A 197 15.35 -6.68 -9.20
C ALA A 197 14.68 -5.45 -8.63
N SER A 198 13.41 -5.43 -8.33
CA SER A 198 12.68 -4.26 -7.81
C SER A 198 12.30 -3.19 -8.83
N LEU A 199 12.84 -3.19 -10.05
CA LEU A 199 12.37 -2.30 -11.10
C LEU A 199 11.34 -3.00 -12.00
N PHE A 200 10.36 -2.23 -12.47
CA PHE A 200 9.29 -2.74 -13.33
C PHE A 200 9.20 -1.97 -14.65
N LYS A 201 8.60 -2.59 -15.64
CA LYS A 201 8.17 -1.96 -16.88
C LYS A 201 6.65 -1.95 -16.89
N GLY A 202 6.04 -0.78 -17.03
CA GLY A 202 4.59 -0.68 -16.94
C GLY A 202 4.10 0.75 -17.07
N ARG A 203 3.10 1.10 -16.27
CA ARG A 203 2.49 2.43 -16.23
C ARG A 203 2.40 2.94 -14.79
N ILE A 204 2.44 4.25 -14.65
CA ILE A 204 2.04 4.96 -13.45
C ILE A 204 0.95 5.98 -13.81
N TYR A 205 0.12 6.26 -12.84
CA TYR A 205 -1.05 7.13 -12.95
C TYR A 205 -0.94 8.21 -11.89
N LEU A 206 -0.77 9.45 -12.32
CA LEU A 206 -0.62 10.61 -11.44
C LEU A 206 -1.89 11.46 -11.48
N ASP A 207 -2.39 11.85 -10.33
CA ASP A 207 -3.54 12.73 -10.22
C ASP A 207 -3.30 14.05 -10.97
N ALA A 208 -4.27 14.48 -11.78
CA ALA A 208 -4.13 15.66 -12.61
C ALA A 208 -4.24 16.98 -11.84
N HIS A 209 -4.62 16.97 -10.56
CA HIS A 209 -4.75 18.16 -9.72
C HIS A 209 -3.62 18.28 -8.69
N THR A 210 -3.15 17.14 -8.15
CA THR A 210 -2.16 17.13 -7.07
C THR A 210 -0.80 16.61 -7.51
N GLY A 211 -0.72 15.79 -8.57
CA GLY A 211 0.48 15.05 -8.93
C GLY A 211 0.69 13.78 -8.12
N SER A 212 -0.13 13.49 -7.10
CA SER A 212 -0.01 12.29 -6.27
C SER A 212 -0.09 11.02 -7.11
N LEU A 213 0.66 9.98 -6.71
CA LEU A 213 0.60 8.67 -7.33
C LEU A 213 -0.71 7.97 -6.94
N VAL A 214 -1.56 7.65 -7.93
CA VAL A 214 -2.85 6.97 -7.74
C VAL A 214 -2.72 5.47 -7.96
N ARG A 215 -1.95 5.07 -9.00
CA ARG A 215 -1.74 3.66 -9.34
C ARG A 215 -0.40 3.45 -10.01
N ALA A 216 0.21 2.30 -9.75
CA ALA A 216 1.32 1.75 -10.52
C ALA A 216 1.00 0.31 -10.94
N GLU A 217 1.32 -0.06 -12.17
CA GLU A 217 1.08 -1.41 -12.70
C GLU A 217 2.17 -1.83 -13.66
N GLY A 218 2.40 -3.12 -13.76
CA GLY A 218 3.34 -3.65 -14.73
C GLY A 218 3.99 -4.97 -14.36
N ASN A 219 5.12 -5.23 -15.01
CA ASN A 219 5.86 -6.47 -14.86
C ASN A 219 7.27 -6.17 -14.36
N ILE A 220 7.73 -6.96 -13.40
CA ILE A 220 9.09 -6.86 -12.87
C ILE A 220 10.08 -7.27 -13.94
N VAL A 221 11.11 -6.42 -14.17
CA VAL A 221 12.06 -6.64 -15.27
C VAL A 221 13.13 -7.68 -14.96
N LYS A 222 13.40 -7.93 -13.69
CA LYS A 222 14.34 -8.95 -13.23
C LYS A 222 13.78 -9.64 -12.01
N SER A 223 13.49 -10.93 -12.16
CA SER A 223 13.02 -11.73 -11.04
C SER A 223 13.99 -11.70 -9.86
N PRO A 224 13.53 -11.48 -8.65
CA PRO A 224 14.38 -11.46 -7.45
C PRO A 224 14.95 -12.83 -7.11
N SER A 225 14.37 -13.90 -7.67
CA SER A 225 14.77 -15.29 -7.43
C SER A 225 14.70 -16.13 -8.70
N PHE A 226 15.57 -17.12 -8.83
CA PHE A 226 15.53 -18.12 -9.91
C PHE A 226 14.22 -18.95 -9.89
N PHE A 227 13.56 -19.02 -8.75
CA PHE A 227 12.36 -19.84 -8.54
C PHE A 227 11.05 -19.14 -8.87
N VAL A 228 11.05 -17.81 -9.07
CA VAL A 228 9.88 -17.02 -9.36
C VAL A 228 10.06 -16.31 -10.68
N LYS A 229 9.06 -16.37 -11.52
CA LYS A 229 9.07 -15.74 -12.86
C LYS A 229 7.76 -15.01 -13.10
N ASN A 230 7.79 -14.09 -14.07
CA ASN A 230 6.61 -13.41 -14.57
C ASN A 230 5.78 -12.78 -13.43
N ILE A 231 6.41 -11.88 -12.68
CA ILE A 231 5.70 -11.14 -11.64
C ILE A 231 5.00 -9.96 -12.30
N GLU A 232 3.68 -10.00 -12.27
CA GLU A 232 2.81 -8.90 -12.67
C GLU A 232 2.16 -8.31 -11.43
N PHE A 233 1.90 -7.01 -11.43
CA PHE A 233 1.27 -6.36 -10.29
C PHE A 233 0.44 -5.15 -10.71
N VAL A 234 -0.54 -4.85 -9.88
CA VAL A 234 -1.29 -3.59 -9.81
C VAL A 234 -1.23 -3.12 -8.37
N GLN A 235 -0.85 -1.87 -8.16
CA GLN A 235 -0.80 -1.26 -6.85
C GLN A 235 -1.55 0.06 -6.87
N ASP A 236 -2.54 0.19 -6.01
CA ASP A 236 -3.30 1.41 -5.76
C ASP A 236 -2.74 2.14 -4.55
N TYR A 237 -2.87 3.46 -4.57
CA TYR A 237 -2.39 4.35 -3.52
C TYR A 237 -3.51 5.27 -3.05
N SER A 238 -3.45 5.64 -1.77
CA SER A 238 -4.33 6.63 -1.16
C SER A 238 -3.52 7.68 -0.40
N ASP A 239 -4.09 8.86 -0.31
CA ASP A 239 -3.51 9.96 0.45
C ASP A 239 -4.01 9.88 1.91
N SER A 240 -3.09 9.97 2.87
CA SER A 240 -3.38 10.07 4.30
C SER A 240 -2.65 11.27 4.88
N GLY A 241 -3.40 12.35 5.13
CA GLY A 241 -2.85 13.66 5.45
C GLY A 241 -2.03 14.22 4.29
N SER A 242 -0.77 14.55 4.55
CA SER A 242 0.18 15.04 3.53
C SER A 242 1.02 13.95 2.88
N PHE A 243 0.73 12.69 3.13
CA PHE A 243 1.52 11.55 2.67
C PHE A 243 0.67 10.62 1.80
N THR A 244 1.28 10.03 0.76
CA THR A 244 0.66 9.05 -0.11
C THR A 244 1.17 7.65 0.26
N PHE A 245 0.26 6.70 0.51
CA PHE A 245 0.60 5.34 0.92
C PHE A 245 -0.02 4.29 0.00
N PRO A 246 0.58 3.07 -0.08
CA PRO A 246 -0.08 1.94 -0.72
C PRO A 246 -1.38 1.58 0.00
N GLU A 247 -2.44 1.33 -0.76
CA GLU A 247 -3.74 0.91 -0.22
C GLU A 247 -4.02 -0.55 -0.54
N HIS A 248 -3.84 -0.93 -1.81
CA HIS A 248 -4.05 -2.30 -2.26
C HIS A 248 -2.96 -2.69 -3.25
N ILE A 249 -2.44 -3.89 -3.09
CA ILE A 249 -1.48 -4.51 -4.02
C ILE A 249 -2.06 -5.85 -4.44
N HIS A 250 -2.31 -6.01 -5.72
CA HIS A 250 -2.57 -7.30 -6.35
C HIS A 250 -1.34 -7.74 -7.13
N SER A 251 -0.87 -8.96 -6.90
CA SER A 251 0.27 -9.50 -7.63
C SER A 251 0.06 -10.96 -8.01
N GLU A 252 0.39 -11.27 -9.26
CA GLU A 252 0.45 -12.62 -9.76
C GLU A 252 1.88 -12.99 -10.16
N ALA A 253 2.30 -14.19 -9.81
CA ALA A 253 3.59 -14.73 -10.18
C ALA A 253 3.51 -16.22 -10.47
N ARG A 254 4.51 -16.74 -11.15
CA ARG A 254 4.68 -18.18 -11.34
C ARG A 254 5.89 -18.67 -10.58
N ALA A 255 5.65 -19.46 -9.55
CA ALA A 255 6.69 -20.07 -8.73
C ALA A 255 6.94 -21.53 -9.15
N ARG A 256 8.21 -21.94 -9.17
CA ARG A 256 8.65 -23.22 -9.77
C ARG A 256 8.04 -24.46 -9.12
N PHE A 257 7.72 -24.41 -7.82
CA PHE A 257 7.26 -25.58 -7.07
C PHE A 257 5.77 -25.56 -6.69
N VAL A 258 5.17 -24.37 -6.67
CA VAL A 258 3.77 -24.20 -6.28
C VAL A 258 2.91 -23.64 -7.42
N GLY A 259 3.51 -23.41 -8.59
CA GLY A 259 2.79 -22.92 -9.76
C GLY A 259 2.36 -21.45 -9.65
N ARG A 260 1.11 -21.18 -10.04
CA ARG A 260 0.52 -19.84 -9.96
C ARG A 260 0.38 -19.43 -8.50
N THR A 261 0.84 -18.23 -8.20
CA THR A 261 0.78 -17.61 -6.86
C THR A 261 0.11 -16.26 -7.01
N ILE A 262 -0.98 -16.06 -6.28
CA ILE A 262 -1.72 -14.79 -6.23
C ILE A 262 -1.56 -14.23 -4.83
N VAL A 263 -1.21 -12.96 -4.75
CA VAL A 263 -1.04 -12.25 -3.48
C VAL A 263 -1.81 -10.94 -3.55
N ASP A 264 -2.71 -10.73 -2.60
CA ASP A 264 -3.40 -9.48 -2.36
C ASP A 264 -2.98 -8.94 -0.99
N ILE A 265 -2.58 -7.67 -0.94
CA ILE A 265 -2.22 -6.98 0.29
C ILE A 265 -3.08 -5.73 0.39
N TYR A 266 -3.88 -5.66 1.43
CA TYR A 266 -4.68 -4.49 1.78
C TYR A 266 -4.02 -3.78 2.95
N GLN A 267 -3.90 -2.46 2.85
CA GLN A 267 -3.27 -1.62 3.87
C GLN A 267 -4.18 -0.42 4.15
N HIS A 268 -4.49 -0.19 5.41
CA HIS A 268 -5.42 0.86 5.82
C HIS A 268 -5.07 1.39 7.21
N ASP A 269 -5.82 2.42 7.66
CA ASP A 269 -5.67 3.05 8.97
C ASP A 269 -4.25 3.59 9.21
N TYR A 270 -3.68 4.24 8.20
CA TYR A 270 -2.36 4.86 8.31
C TYR A 270 -2.34 5.97 9.36
N GLN A 271 -1.41 5.86 10.31
CA GLN A 271 -1.12 6.87 11.31
C GLN A 271 0.32 7.34 11.10
N ALA A 272 0.47 8.41 10.34
CA ALA A 272 1.77 8.97 10.00
C ALA A 272 2.19 10.04 11.02
N VAL A 273 3.46 10.03 11.40
CA VAL A 273 4.07 11.02 12.29
C VAL A 273 5.11 11.80 11.50
N PRO A 274 4.93 13.12 11.33
CA PRO A 274 5.93 13.98 10.71
C PRO A 274 7.19 14.14 11.57
N ALA A 275 8.35 14.31 10.95
CA ALA A 275 9.64 14.45 11.62
C ALA A 275 9.70 15.66 12.58
N ALA A 276 9.03 16.76 12.26
CA ALA A 276 8.96 17.94 13.14
C ALA A 276 8.27 17.65 14.49
N VAL A 277 7.25 16.77 14.48
CA VAL A 277 6.54 16.35 15.70
C VAL A 277 7.39 15.42 16.56
N GLU A 278 8.14 14.52 15.93
CA GLU A 278 9.03 13.60 16.62
C GLU A 278 10.16 14.32 17.34
N THR A 279 10.77 15.32 16.69
CA THR A 279 11.81 16.15 17.31
C THR A 279 11.28 16.90 18.55
N ALA A 280 10.03 17.37 18.52
CA ALA A 280 9.41 18.04 19.66
C ALA A 280 9.14 17.13 20.85
N ARG A 281 8.88 15.83 20.60
CA ARG A 281 8.70 14.82 21.67
C ARG A 281 10.02 14.39 22.33
N GLN A 282 11.13 14.46 21.60
CA GLN A 282 12.45 14.07 22.09
C GLN A 282 13.22 15.24 22.74
N ALA A 283 12.73 16.48 22.66
CA ALA A 283 13.32 17.59 23.35
C ALA A 283 13.23 17.39 24.87
N PRO A 284 14.35 17.42 25.63
CA PRO A 284 14.30 17.30 27.07
C PRO A 284 13.50 18.47 27.64
N SER A 285 12.54 18.15 28.51
CA SER A 285 11.86 19.16 29.34
C SER A 285 12.90 19.81 30.26
N LEU A 286 13.19 21.07 30.00
CA LEU A 286 14.06 21.93 30.83
C LEU A 286 13.43 22.19 32.20
#